data_34c7de5f72e72a755f9843bea1470d2b
#
_entry.id   34c7de5f72e72a755f9843bea1470d2b
#
_cell.length_a   1.000
_cell.length_b   1.000
_cell.length_c   1.000
_cell.angle_alpha   90.00
_cell.angle_beta   90.00
_cell.angle_gamma   90.00
#
_symmetry.space_group_name_H-M   'P 1'
#
loop_
_entity.id
_entity.type
_entity.pdbx_description
1 polymer ?
#
loop_
_entity_poly.entity_id
_entity_poly.type
_entity_poly.pdbx_seq_one_letter_code
_entity_poly.pdbx_strand_id
1 'polypeptide(L)'
;MINKNLPILPNEKNVIGILGGGQLGKLIALSASKSGYKTHLYCPRGDNPAEMVVDKVTNGEWNDFEKLVQFSEDVACATSEFENIPSKTLELLSGNTNVIPSNIVFRCAQIRSKEKEMALKSGFNTPKWFLIKNTDDLITATQSLSNNAILKTNTFGYDGKGQFRINNNSNLFEIWEKLGAVECVLEELLDFKREISIMYFKSTDNTDGFFPLSENFHENGILKKTIAPAILNDVIKDELKLKTKKLSENLNFYGIIAIELF
;
A
#
# COMPACT_ATOMS: atom_id res chain seq x y z
N MET A 1 12.61 -25.81 -8.72
CA MET A 1 11.50 -25.35 -7.86
C MET A 1 12.11 -24.78 -6.58
N ILE A 2 12.05 -23.49 -6.38
CA ILE A 2 12.49 -22.84 -5.13
C ILE A 2 11.50 -23.29 -4.05
N ASN A 3 12.01 -23.86 -2.97
CA ASN A 3 11.16 -24.25 -1.85
C ASN A 3 10.70 -22.98 -1.12
N LYS A 4 9.47 -22.53 -1.41
CA LYS A 4 8.90 -21.24 -0.97
C LYS A 4 8.70 -21.13 0.56
N ASN A 5 9.01 -22.18 1.32
CA ASN A 5 8.68 -22.29 2.75
C ASN A 5 9.89 -22.24 3.69
N LEU A 6 11.11 -22.11 3.19
CA LEU A 6 12.28 -22.00 4.05
C LEU A 6 12.64 -20.52 4.28
N PRO A 7 13.06 -20.16 5.51
CA PRO A 7 13.51 -18.81 5.80
C PRO A 7 14.74 -18.49 4.95
N ILE A 8 14.78 -17.29 4.38
CA ILE A 8 15.93 -16.78 3.66
C ILE A 8 16.94 -16.32 4.71
N LEU A 9 17.99 -17.08 4.90
CA LEU A 9 19.06 -16.76 5.85
C LEU A 9 20.09 -15.82 5.20
N PRO A 10 20.73 -14.94 5.99
CA PRO A 10 21.79 -14.09 5.49
C PRO A 10 22.96 -14.92 4.94
N ASN A 11 23.24 -14.79 3.65
CA ASN A 11 24.44 -15.32 2.99
C ASN A 11 24.65 -14.59 1.66
N GLU A 12 25.78 -14.82 0.99
CA GLU A 12 26.12 -14.14 -0.26
C GLU A 12 25.17 -14.44 -1.44
N LYS A 13 24.42 -15.55 -1.37
CA LYS A 13 23.48 -15.97 -2.41
C LYS A 13 22.05 -15.52 -2.14
N ASN A 14 21.73 -15.10 -0.91
CA ASN A 14 20.40 -14.68 -0.50
C ASN A 14 20.30 -13.15 -0.52
N VAL A 15 20.15 -12.61 -1.71
CA VAL A 15 20.02 -11.19 -1.97
C VAL A 15 18.55 -10.78 -1.85
N ILE A 16 18.27 -9.69 -1.15
CA ILE A 16 16.93 -9.09 -1.09
C ILE A 16 16.80 -8.08 -2.22
N GLY A 17 15.84 -8.30 -3.11
CA GLY A 17 15.45 -7.35 -4.14
C GLY A 17 14.57 -6.25 -3.56
N ILE A 18 14.87 -5.01 -3.95
CA ILE A 18 14.10 -3.82 -3.56
C ILE A 18 13.60 -3.14 -4.83
N LEU A 19 12.28 -2.95 -4.94
CA LEU A 19 11.64 -2.24 -6.03
C LEU A 19 11.35 -0.80 -5.60
N GLY A 20 11.98 0.16 -6.28
CA GLY A 20 11.89 1.58 -5.96
C GLY A 20 13.11 2.12 -5.22
N GLY A 21 13.60 3.29 -5.68
CA GLY A 21 14.88 3.87 -5.25
C GLY A 21 14.76 5.00 -4.23
N GLY A 22 13.58 5.25 -3.68
CA GLY A 22 13.31 6.37 -2.79
C GLY A 22 13.90 6.20 -1.38
N GLN A 23 13.48 7.09 -0.49
CA GLN A 23 13.97 7.12 0.89
C GLN A 23 13.58 5.88 1.70
N LEU A 24 12.41 5.28 1.45
CA LEU A 24 11.97 4.07 2.14
C LEU A 24 12.78 2.87 1.66
N GLY A 25 13.07 2.78 0.35
CA GLY A 25 13.98 1.78 -0.22
C GLY A 25 15.37 1.85 0.42
N LYS A 26 15.89 3.06 0.66
CA LYS A 26 17.14 3.28 1.41
C LYS A 26 17.07 2.72 2.84
N LEU A 27 15.95 2.97 3.56
CA LEU A 27 15.79 2.45 4.93
C LEU A 27 15.67 0.93 4.96
N ILE A 28 14.98 0.33 3.98
CA ILE A 28 14.90 -1.14 3.82
C ILE A 28 16.29 -1.71 3.60
N ALA A 29 17.09 -1.13 2.69
CA ALA A 29 18.45 -1.58 2.39
C ALA A 29 19.37 -1.51 3.62
N LEU A 30 19.33 -0.40 4.37
CA LEU A 30 20.09 -0.25 5.60
C LEU A 30 19.71 -1.28 6.68
N SER A 31 18.42 -1.57 6.82
CA SER A 31 17.93 -2.60 7.74
C SER A 31 18.37 -4.00 7.33
N ALA A 32 18.30 -4.30 6.03
CA ALA A 32 18.77 -5.57 5.48
C ALA A 32 20.27 -5.76 5.71
N SER A 33 21.07 -4.74 5.44
CA SER A 33 22.52 -4.74 5.66
C SER A 33 22.89 -4.97 7.13
N LYS A 34 22.19 -4.30 8.08
CA LYS A 34 22.37 -4.55 9.53
C LYS A 34 22.08 -6.00 9.92
N SER A 35 21.19 -6.66 9.20
CA SER A 35 20.81 -8.07 9.42
C SER A 35 21.69 -9.06 8.63
N GLY A 36 22.72 -8.57 7.94
CA GLY A 36 23.67 -9.40 7.19
C GLY A 36 23.21 -9.81 5.79
N TYR A 37 22.14 -9.22 5.26
CA TYR A 37 21.68 -9.45 3.88
C TYR A 37 22.33 -8.50 2.91
N LYS A 38 22.61 -9.00 1.70
CA LYS A 38 22.89 -8.17 0.54
C LYS A 38 21.59 -7.70 -0.11
N THR A 39 21.67 -6.58 -0.81
CA THR A 39 20.51 -5.95 -1.45
C THR A 39 20.78 -5.63 -2.91
N HIS A 40 19.76 -5.81 -3.75
CA HIS A 40 19.77 -5.46 -5.15
C HIS A 40 18.56 -4.55 -5.43
N LEU A 41 18.83 -3.33 -5.85
CA LEU A 41 17.82 -2.33 -6.18
C LEU A 41 17.43 -2.42 -7.65
N TYR A 42 16.13 -2.35 -7.93
CA TYR A 42 15.58 -2.10 -9.26
C TYR A 42 14.72 -0.83 -9.23
N CYS A 43 15.08 0.15 -10.05
CA CYS A 43 14.31 1.40 -10.16
C CYS A 43 14.57 2.09 -11.50
N PRO A 44 13.63 2.92 -12.00
CA PRO A 44 13.92 3.86 -13.08
C PRO A 44 15.05 4.81 -12.71
N ARG A 45 15.76 5.34 -13.70
CA ARG A 45 16.78 6.37 -13.46
C ARG A 45 16.14 7.63 -12.89
N GLY A 46 16.80 8.26 -11.92
CA GLY A 46 16.29 9.47 -11.28
C GLY A 46 17.03 9.79 -9.99
N ASP A 47 16.39 10.58 -9.14
CA ASP A 47 16.86 10.83 -7.77
C ASP A 47 16.48 9.64 -6.88
N ASN A 48 17.41 8.71 -6.74
CA ASN A 48 17.25 7.43 -6.07
C ASN A 48 18.17 7.33 -4.85
N PRO A 49 17.83 7.88 -3.70
CA PRO A 49 18.69 7.85 -2.51
C PRO A 49 19.04 6.44 -2.01
N ALA A 50 18.26 5.40 -2.40
CA ALA A 50 18.59 4.02 -2.07
C ALA A 50 19.86 3.50 -2.79
N GLU A 51 20.18 4.02 -3.97
CA GLU A 51 21.37 3.61 -4.75
C GLU A 51 22.67 3.77 -3.95
N MET A 52 22.71 4.70 -2.98
CA MET A 52 23.88 4.99 -2.17
C MET A 52 24.24 3.91 -1.15
N VAL A 53 23.33 2.98 -0.86
CA VAL A 53 23.47 2.05 0.29
C VAL A 53 23.18 0.58 -0.06
N VAL A 54 22.87 0.28 -1.31
CA VAL A 54 22.64 -1.10 -1.79
C VAL A 54 23.91 -1.70 -2.38
N ASP A 55 23.99 -3.04 -2.42
CA ASP A 55 25.16 -3.75 -2.98
C ASP A 55 25.14 -3.76 -4.51
N LYS A 56 23.95 -3.78 -5.12
CA LYS A 56 23.79 -3.81 -6.58
C LYS A 56 22.61 -2.95 -7.02
N VAL A 57 22.73 -2.32 -8.19
CA VAL A 57 21.68 -1.50 -8.81
C VAL A 57 21.41 -1.97 -10.22
N THR A 58 20.16 -2.11 -10.58
CA THR A 58 19.68 -2.23 -11.96
C THR A 58 18.73 -1.07 -12.25
N ASN A 59 19.14 -0.14 -13.09
CA ASN A 59 18.26 0.92 -13.58
C ASN A 59 17.48 0.43 -14.81
N GLY A 60 16.17 0.43 -14.72
CA GLY A 60 15.24 0.02 -15.78
C GLY A 60 13.84 0.56 -15.53
N GLU A 61 13.12 0.80 -16.63
CA GLU A 61 11.70 1.17 -16.55
C GLU A 61 10.86 -0.03 -16.09
N TRP A 62 9.68 0.23 -15.54
CA TRP A 62 8.78 -0.83 -15.05
C TRP A 62 8.26 -1.78 -16.12
N ASN A 63 8.43 -1.47 -17.39
CA ASN A 63 8.10 -2.30 -18.56
C ASN A 63 9.34 -2.87 -19.27
N ASP A 64 10.54 -2.72 -18.72
CA ASP A 64 11.76 -3.35 -19.21
C ASP A 64 11.83 -4.80 -18.70
N PHE A 65 11.05 -5.65 -19.35
CA PHE A 65 10.86 -7.04 -18.92
C PHE A 65 12.15 -7.88 -18.98
N GLU A 66 13.08 -7.56 -19.86
CA GLU A 66 14.38 -8.23 -19.91
C GLU A 66 15.19 -8.00 -18.63
N LYS A 67 15.33 -6.72 -18.24
CA LYS A 67 16.05 -6.37 -17.00
C LYS A 67 15.33 -6.87 -15.74
N LEU A 68 13.99 -6.90 -15.75
CA LEU A 68 13.21 -7.43 -14.63
C LEU A 68 13.42 -8.95 -14.46
N VAL A 69 13.53 -9.70 -15.56
CA VAL A 69 13.88 -11.14 -15.52
C VAL A 69 15.28 -11.30 -14.94
N GLN A 70 16.29 -10.59 -15.46
CA GLN A 70 17.66 -10.64 -14.94
C GLN A 70 17.73 -10.27 -13.46
N PHE A 71 17.03 -9.21 -13.05
CA PHE A 71 16.92 -8.84 -11.64
C PHE A 71 16.32 -9.97 -10.80
N SER A 72 15.26 -10.62 -11.29
CA SER A 72 14.58 -11.69 -10.55
C SER A 72 15.42 -12.95 -10.37
N GLU A 73 16.38 -13.20 -11.26
CA GLU A 73 17.34 -14.31 -11.17
C GLU A 73 18.42 -14.04 -10.12
N ASP A 74 18.72 -12.79 -9.84
CA ASP A 74 19.75 -12.36 -8.90
C ASP A 74 19.25 -12.31 -7.43
N VAL A 75 17.95 -12.40 -7.19
CA VAL A 75 17.38 -12.17 -5.86
C VAL A 75 16.63 -13.40 -5.34
N ALA A 76 16.72 -13.64 -4.04
CA ALA A 76 16.00 -14.73 -3.37
C ALA A 76 14.52 -14.37 -3.09
N CYS A 77 14.27 -13.09 -2.87
CA CYS A 77 12.93 -12.51 -2.78
C CYS A 77 12.98 -11.03 -3.18
N ALA A 78 11.84 -10.45 -3.48
CA ALA A 78 11.72 -9.03 -3.76
C ALA A 78 10.62 -8.38 -2.89
N THR A 79 10.87 -7.15 -2.46
CA THR A 79 9.89 -6.30 -1.78
C THR A 79 9.84 -4.92 -2.46
N SER A 80 8.85 -4.11 -2.14
CA SER A 80 8.73 -2.76 -2.69
C SER A 80 8.72 -1.72 -1.59
N GLU A 81 9.24 -0.54 -1.89
CA GLU A 81 9.14 0.62 -1.01
C GLU A 81 7.81 1.38 -1.15
N PHE A 82 7.09 1.17 -2.26
CA PHE A 82 5.83 1.86 -2.55
C PHE A 82 4.84 0.92 -3.24
N GLU A 83 3.55 1.27 -3.18
CA GLU A 83 2.48 0.40 -3.65
C GLU A 83 2.22 0.45 -5.16
N ASN A 84 2.58 1.53 -5.86
CA ASN A 84 2.18 1.78 -7.24
C ASN A 84 3.08 1.12 -8.30
N ILE A 85 3.66 -0.04 -8.02
CA ILE A 85 4.34 -0.86 -9.02
C ILE A 85 3.32 -1.41 -10.03
N PRO A 86 3.54 -1.29 -11.35
CA PRO A 86 2.61 -1.82 -12.34
C PRO A 86 2.33 -3.32 -12.16
N SER A 87 1.04 -3.71 -12.26
CA SER A 87 0.63 -5.11 -12.05
C SER A 87 1.40 -6.11 -12.93
N LYS A 88 1.67 -5.76 -14.19
CA LYS A 88 2.45 -6.62 -15.11
C LYS A 88 3.87 -6.87 -14.62
N THR A 89 4.51 -5.87 -14.02
CA THR A 89 5.84 -6.00 -13.40
C THR A 89 5.80 -6.99 -12.24
N LEU A 90 4.81 -6.82 -11.35
CA LEU A 90 4.64 -7.73 -10.19
C LEU A 90 4.27 -9.15 -10.62
N GLU A 91 3.46 -9.32 -11.68
CA GLU A 91 3.11 -10.63 -12.25
C GLU A 91 4.35 -11.33 -12.80
N LEU A 92 5.19 -10.63 -13.58
CA LEU A 92 6.45 -11.16 -14.09
C LEU A 92 7.38 -11.60 -12.96
N LEU A 93 7.61 -10.72 -11.98
CA LEU A 93 8.49 -11.01 -10.85
C LEU A 93 7.96 -12.18 -10.02
N SER A 94 6.64 -12.25 -9.76
CA SER A 94 6.03 -13.35 -9.00
C SER A 94 6.13 -14.70 -9.68
N GLY A 95 6.33 -14.73 -11.01
CA GLY A 95 6.60 -15.94 -11.78
C GLY A 95 8.02 -16.47 -11.59
N ASN A 96 8.98 -15.62 -11.24
CA ASN A 96 10.40 -15.92 -11.19
C ASN A 96 10.98 -15.91 -9.76
N THR A 97 10.48 -15.04 -8.88
CA THR A 97 10.96 -14.93 -7.49
C THR A 97 9.80 -14.74 -6.52
N ASN A 98 10.07 -14.80 -5.21
CA ASN A 98 9.08 -14.51 -4.19
C ASN A 98 8.91 -12.99 -4.02
N VAL A 99 7.76 -12.45 -4.40
CA VAL A 99 7.40 -11.05 -4.14
C VAL A 99 6.61 -10.97 -2.83
N ILE A 100 7.09 -10.18 -1.86
CA ILE A 100 6.53 -10.04 -0.52
C ILE A 100 6.32 -8.55 -0.20
N PRO A 101 5.08 -8.11 0.07
CA PRO A 101 3.83 -8.87 0.02
C PRO A 101 3.49 -9.34 -1.40
N SER A 102 2.54 -10.28 -1.51
CA SER A 102 2.18 -10.87 -2.80
C SER A 102 1.47 -9.87 -3.74
N ASN A 103 1.48 -10.15 -5.05
CA ASN A 103 0.81 -9.34 -6.05
C ASN A 103 -0.70 -9.08 -5.74
N ILE A 104 -1.40 -10.02 -5.09
CA ILE A 104 -2.81 -9.85 -4.69
C ILE A 104 -2.95 -8.69 -3.70
N VAL A 105 -2.02 -8.56 -2.76
CA VAL A 105 -2.00 -7.48 -1.76
C VAL A 105 -1.79 -6.13 -2.43
N PHE A 106 -0.80 -6.03 -3.34
CA PHE A 106 -0.57 -4.80 -4.12
C PHE A 106 -1.81 -4.40 -4.92
N ARG A 107 -2.43 -5.34 -5.64
CA ARG A 107 -3.65 -5.06 -6.41
C ARG A 107 -4.83 -4.62 -5.55
N CYS A 108 -4.92 -5.12 -4.31
CA CYS A 108 -5.91 -4.67 -3.36
C CYS A 108 -5.63 -3.23 -2.92
N ALA A 109 -4.41 -2.91 -2.52
CA ALA A 109 -4.02 -1.59 -2.05
C ALA A 109 -4.05 -0.50 -3.15
N GLN A 110 -3.72 -0.87 -4.39
CA GLN A 110 -3.71 0.05 -5.54
C GLN A 110 -5.09 0.52 -6.01
N ILE A 111 -6.17 -0.19 -5.65
CA ILE A 111 -7.53 0.06 -6.15
C ILE A 111 -8.45 0.31 -4.96
N ARG A 112 -8.82 1.59 -4.71
CA ARG A 112 -9.61 2.01 -3.54
C ARG A 112 -10.92 1.25 -3.36
N SER A 113 -11.63 0.95 -4.45
CA SER A 113 -12.86 0.15 -4.36
C SER A 113 -12.61 -1.27 -3.85
N LYS A 114 -11.53 -1.92 -4.30
CA LYS A 114 -11.14 -3.26 -3.82
C LYS A 114 -10.64 -3.25 -2.39
N GLU A 115 -9.89 -2.23 -2.01
CA GLU A 115 -9.43 -2.02 -0.64
C GLU A 115 -10.64 -1.92 0.31
N LYS A 116 -11.65 -1.09 -0.04
CA LYS A 116 -12.89 -0.94 0.74
C LYS A 116 -13.72 -2.23 0.80
N GLU A 117 -13.88 -2.93 -0.33
CA GLU A 117 -14.56 -4.24 -0.35
C GLU A 117 -13.85 -5.25 0.55
N MET A 118 -12.53 -5.30 0.51
CA MET A 118 -11.72 -6.20 1.34
C MET A 118 -11.79 -5.81 2.81
N ALA A 119 -11.76 -4.52 3.15
CA ALA A 119 -11.96 -4.02 4.51
C ALA A 119 -13.31 -4.46 5.07
N LEU A 120 -14.41 -4.23 4.33
CA LEU A 120 -15.77 -4.66 4.72
C LEU A 120 -15.87 -6.18 4.90
N LYS A 121 -15.31 -6.96 3.95
CA LYS A 121 -15.27 -8.43 4.04
C LYS A 121 -14.52 -8.91 5.29
N SER A 122 -13.55 -8.15 5.73
CA SER A 122 -12.73 -8.45 6.91
C SER A 122 -13.34 -7.94 8.23
N GLY A 123 -14.48 -7.26 8.15
CA GLY A 123 -15.25 -6.76 9.30
C GLY A 123 -14.87 -5.35 9.73
N PHE A 124 -14.01 -4.63 8.99
CA PHE A 124 -13.83 -3.21 9.18
C PHE A 124 -15.05 -2.45 8.68
N ASN A 125 -15.34 -1.32 9.30
CA ASN A 125 -16.29 -0.36 8.75
C ASN A 125 -15.56 0.59 7.80
N THR A 126 -16.25 1.03 6.75
CA THR A 126 -15.78 2.10 5.86
C THR A 126 -16.84 3.19 5.81
N PRO A 127 -16.49 4.44 5.47
CA PRO A 127 -17.50 5.41 5.09
C PRO A 127 -18.43 4.83 4.02
N LYS A 128 -19.67 5.30 3.94
CA LYS A 128 -20.52 4.97 2.80
C LYS A 128 -19.85 5.44 1.52
N TRP A 129 -19.77 4.61 0.50
CA TRP A 129 -19.05 4.94 -0.72
C TRP A 129 -19.73 4.38 -1.98
N PHE A 130 -19.38 4.97 -3.13
CA PHE A 130 -19.89 4.61 -4.44
C PHE A 130 -18.74 4.58 -5.45
N LEU A 131 -18.76 3.61 -6.35
CA LEU A 131 -17.88 3.59 -7.51
C LEU A 131 -18.49 4.49 -8.60
N ILE A 132 -17.71 5.43 -9.10
CA ILE A 132 -18.10 6.46 -10.07
C ILE A 132 -17.40 6.21 -11.39
N LYS A 133 -18.15 5.96 -12.46
CA LYS A 133 -17.62 5.68 -13.80
C LYS A 133 -17.94 6.77 -14.81
N ASN A 134 -18.89 7.64 -14.47
CA ASN A 134 -19.35 8.73 -15.31
C ASN A 134 -19.99 9.84 -14.45
N THR A 135 -20.38 10.93 -15.07
CA THR A 135 -20.99 12.09 -14.39
C THR A 135 -22.38 11.79 -13.82
N ASP A 136 -23.16 10.91 -14.43
CA ASP A 136 -24.49 10.54 -13.94
C ASP A 136 -24.39 9.74 -12.63
N ASP A 137 -23.42 8.81 -12.56
CA ASP A 137 -23.09 8.13 -11.31
C ASP A 137 -22.72 9.13 -10.22
N LEU A 138 -21.87 10.13 -10.57
CA LEU A 138 -21.40 11.15 -9.63
C LEU A 138 -22.54 11.99 -9.09
N ILE A 139 -23.47 12.44 -9.93
CA ILE A 139 -24.65 13.23 -9.54
C ILE A 139 -25.53 12.43 -8.58
N THR A 140 -25.86 11.19 -8.95
CA THR A 140 -26.74 10.31 -8.17
C THR A 140 -26.13 9.98 -6.81
N ALA A 141 -24.85 9.62 -6.79
CA ALA A 141 -24.13 9.28 -5.58
C ALA A 141 -23.95 10.48 -4.63
N THR A 142 -23.66 11.67 -5.19
CA THR A 142 -23.53 12.92 -4.40
C THR A 142 -24.83 13.26 -3.68
N GLN A 143 -25.97 13.15 -4.35
CA GLN A 143 -27.28 13.35 -3.72
C GLN A 143 -27.53 12.35 -2.58
N SER A 144 -27.11 11.08 -2.76
CA SER A 144 -27.24 10.01 -1.75
C SER A 144 -26.38 10.24 -0.50
N LEU A 145 -25.35 11.10 -0.58
CA LEU A 145 -24.47 11.51 0.52
C LEU A 145 -24.77 12.95 1.01
N SER A 146 -25.96 13.48 0.72
CA SER A 146 -26.40 14.83 1.15
C SER A 146 -25.41 15.93 0.73
N ASN A 147 -24.73 15.78 -0.41
CA ASN A 147 -23.73 16.71 -0.94
C ASN A 147 -22.58 17.02 0.05
N ASN A 148 -22.22 16.07 0.89
CA ASN A 148 -21.07 16.18 1.81
C ASN A 148 -20.17 14.95 1.64
N ALA A 149 -19.30 15.02 0.66
CA ALA A 149 -18.52 13.87 0.23
C ALA A 149 -17.09 14.24 -0.20
N ILE A 150 -16.27 13.24 -0.40
CA ILE A 150 -14.95 13.37 -1.01
C ILE A 150 -14.86 12.43 -2.20
N LEU A 151 -14.54 12.99 -3.37
CA LEU A 151 -14.30 12.25 -4.60
C LEU A 151 -12.79 11.99 -4.73
N LYS A 152 -12.39 10.74 -4.91
CA LYS A 152 -10.99 10.32 -5.06
C LYS A 152 -10.84 9.46 -6.29
N THR A 153 -9.74 9.60 -7.04
CA THR A 153 -9.44 8.63 -8.11
C THR A 153 -9.37 7.22 -7.53
N ASN A 154 -9.90 6.23 -8.26
CA ASN A 154 -9.91 4.83 -7.81
C ASN A 154 -8.50 4.22 -7.76
N THR A 155 -7.55 4.79 -8.54
CA THR A 155 -6.14 4.39 -8.60
C THR A 155 -5.22 5.61 -8.55
N PHE A 156 -3.94 5.41 -8.20
CA PHE A 156 -2.86 6.42 -8.26
C PHE A 156 -3.01 7.67 -7.38
N GLY A 157 -3.95 7.70 -6.43
CA GLY A 157 -4.06 8.82 -5.49
C GLY A 157 -3.08 8.67 -4.31
N TYR A 158 -2.30 9.72 -4.01
CA TYR A 158 -1.37 9.80 -2.87
C TYR A 158 -1.29 11.23 -2.33
N ASP A 159 -0.97 11.39 -1.05
CA ASP A 159 -0.72 12.69 -0.39
C ASP A 159 -1.78 13.76 -0.69
N GLY A 160 -3.06 13.37 -0.71
CA GLY A 160 -4.16 14.29 -1.02
C GLY A 160 -4.30 14.69 -2.50
N LYS A 161 -3.44 14.20 -3.38
CA LYS A 161 -3.57 14.39 -4.83
C LYS A 161 -4.65 13.48 -5.41
N GLY A 162 -5.34 13.95 -6.46
CA GLY A 162 -6.42 13.19 -7.08
C GLY A 162 -7.67 13.08 -6.22
N GLN A 163 -7.95 14.10 -5.37
CA GLN A 163 -9.17 14.16 -4.58
C GLN A 163 -9.79 15.56 -4.53
N PHE A 164 -11.11 15.61 -4.43
CA PHE A 164 -11.90 16.84 -4.29
C PHE A 164 -13.00 16.68 -3.24
N ARG A 165 -13.15 17.66 -2.36
CA ARG A 165 -14.32 17.75 -1.48
C ARG A 165 -15.52 18.22 -2.29
N ILE A 166 -16.65 17.56 -2.11
CA ILE A 166 -17.92 17.84 -2.75
C ILE A 166 -18.87 18.46 -1.72
N ASN A 167 -19.47 19.57 -2.09
CA ASN A 167 -20.52 20.25 -1.31
C ASN A 167 -21.62 20.78 -2.25
N ASN A 168 -22.66 21.43 -1.68
CA ASN A 168 -23.80 21.95 -2.45
C ASN A 168 -23.43 22.92 -3.58
N ASN A 169 -22.28 23.58 -3.50
CA ASN A 169 -21.83 24.59 -4.48
C ASN A 169 -20.84 24.01 -5.50
N SER A 170 -20.54 22.70 -5.42
CA SER A 170 -19.55 22.06 -6.27
C SER A 170 -20.06 21.90 -7.71
N ASN A 171 -19.25 22.32 -8.67
CA ASN A 171 -19.47 21.98 -10.08
C ASN A 171 -18.94 20.58 -10.37
N LEU A 172 -19.83 19.59 -10.33
CA LEU A 172 -19.46 18.16 -10.45
C LEU A 172 -18.83 17.84 -11.80
N PHE A 173 -19.29 18.48 -12.87
CA PHE A 173 -18.73 18.27 -14.20
C PHE A 173 -17.27 18.77 -14.27
N GLU A 174 -17.02 19.98 -13.80
CA GLU A 174 -15.67 20.55 -13.77
C GLU A 174 -14.71 19.72 -12.91
N ILE A 175 -15.17 19.20 -11.77
CA ILE A 175 -14.37 18.35 -10.88
C ILE A 175 -14.05 17.03 -11.58
N TRP A 176 -15.04 16.42 -12.26
CA TRP A 176 -14.84 15.19 -13.01
C TRP A 176 -13.78 15.34 -14.12
N GLU A 177 -13.87 16.42 -14.90
CA GLU A 177 -12.88 16.74 -15.93
C GLU A 177 -11.47 16.99 -15.34
N LYS A 178 -11.37 17.71 -14.22
CA LYS A 178 -10.10 17.95 -13.52
C LYS A 178 -9.44 16.67 -13.01
N LEU A 179 -10.22 15.64 -12.70
CA LEU A 179 -9.72 14.31 -12.34
C LEU A 179 -9.35 13.46 -13.58
N GLY A 180 -9.53 14.00 -14.78
CA GLY A 180 -9.22 13.31 -16.03
C GLY A 180 -10.30 12.35 -16.51
N ALA A 181 -11.55 12.51 -16.02
CA ALA A 181 -12.70 11.67 -16.37
C ALA A 181 -12.42 10.17 -16.21
N VAL A 182 -11.70 9.82 -15.13
CA VAL A 182 -11.32 8.44 -14.81
C VAL A 182 -12.23 7.86 -13.73
N GLU A 183 -12.20 6.54 -13.57
CA GLU A 183 -12.93 5.86 -12.51
C GLU A 183 -12.51 6.38 -11.12
N CYS A 184 -13.50 6.75 -10.30
CA CYS A 184 -13.33 7.35 -8.98
C CYS A 184 -14.15 6.60 -7.92
N VAL A 185 -13.82 6.86 -6.67
CA VAL A 185 -14.63 6.51 -5.51
C VAL A 185 -15.14 7.79 -4.86
N LEU A 186 -16.46 7.93 -4.73
CA LEU A 186 -17.08 8.96 -3.92
C LEU A 186 -17.40 8.37 -2.56
N GLU A 187 -16.91 9.00 -1.51
CA GLU A 187 -17.13 8.55 -0.12
C GLU A 187 -17.66 9.68 0.75
N GLU A 188 -18.48 9.30 1.73
CA GLU A 188 -18.96 10.19 2.76
C GLU A 188 -17.79 10.88 3.46
N LEU A 189 -17.88 12.21 3.60
CA LEU A 189 -16.89 12.97 4.37
C LEU A 189 -17.19 12.81 5.86
N LEU A 190 -16.34 12.07 6.55
CA LEU A 190 -16.47 11.87 8.00
C LEU A 190 -15.74 12.94 8.78
N ASP A 191 -16.36 13.35 9.89
CA ASP A 191 -15.70 14.14 10.93
C ASP A 191 -15.15 13.19 11.99
N PHE A 192 -13.90 12.77 11.83
CA PHE A 192 -13.23 11.84 12.73
C PHE A 192 -12.39 12.58 13.78
N LYS A 193 -12.21 11.95 14.93
CA LYS A 193 -11.49 12.54 16.07
C LYS A 193 -10.02 12.16 16.12
N ARG A 194 -9.66 11.02 15.55
CA ARG A 194 -8.33 10.42 15.66
C ARG A 194 -8.02 9.61 14.41
N GLU A 195 -6.74 9.56 14.08
CA GLU A 195 -6.21 8.66 13.06
C GLU A 195 -5.27 7.65 13.73
N ILE A 196 -5.51 6.36 13.51
CA ILE A 196 -4.79 5.26 14.14
C ILE A 196 -4.20 4.38 13.03
N SER A 197 -2.94 3.98 13.18
CA SER A 197 -2.36 2.94 12.34
C SER A 197 -2.13 1.67 13.15
N ILE A 198 -2.48 0.54 12.56
CA ILE A 198 -2.13 -0.79 13.01
C ILE A 198 -1.19 -1.44 12.02
N MET A 199 0.01 -1.78 12.47
CA MET A 199 0.99 -2.51 11.66
C MET A 199 1.02 -3.97 12.08
N TYR A 200 0.94 -4.86 11.11
CA TYR A 200 0.92 -6.30 11.29
C TYR A 200 1.91 -6.97 10.35
N PHE A 201 2.60 -7.99 10.86
CA PHE A 201 3.45 -8.83 10.03
C PHE A 201 3.01 -10.29 10.12
N LYS A 202 3.23 -11.02 9.03
CA LYS A 202 3.07 -12.47 8.97
C LYS A 202 4.16 -13.09 8.12
N SER A 203 4.83 -14.09 8.68
CA SER A 203 5.85 -14.89 8.01
C SER A 203 5.25 -16.11 7.32
N THR A 204 6.00 -16.71 6.40
CA THR A 204 5.61 -17.93 5.68
C THR A 204 5.52 -19.17 6.56
N ASP A 205 6.13 -19.16 7.75
CA ASP A 205 5.98 -20.21 8.78
C ASP A 205 4.75 -20.01 9.68
N ASN A 206 3.88 -19.02 9.34
CA ASN A 206 2.72 -18.56 10.09
C ASN A 206 3.03 -17.86 11.42
N THR A 207 4.28 -17.54 11.72
CA THR A 207 4.58 -16.60 12.82
C THR A 207 3.99 -15.24 12.45
N ASP A 208 3.21 -14.65 13.35
CA ASP A 208 2.58 -13.35 13.14
C ASP A 208 2.68 -12.46 14.37
N GLY A 209 2.55 -11.16 14.17
CA GLY A 209 2.55 -10.21 15.29
C GLY A 209 2.15 -8.80 14.89
N PHE A 210 1.96 -7.99 15.92
CA PHE A 210 1.58 -6.58 15.80
C PHE A 210 2.66 -5.69 16.37
N PHE A 211 2.96 -4.62 15.66
CA PHE A 211 3.65 -3.50 16.26
C PHE A 211 2.69 -2.73 17.19
N PRO A 212 3.21 -1.91 18.12
CA PRO A 212 2.36 -1.02 18.89
C PRO A 212 1.48 -0.17 17.96
N LEU A 213 0.18 -0.08 18.25
CA LEU A 213 -0.71 0.82 17.52
C LEU A 213 -0.21 2.24 17.67
N SER A 214 -0.30 3.02 16.61
CA SER A 214 0.14 4.41 16.60
C SER A 214 -1.01 5.37 16.31
N GLU A 215 -0.96 6.56 16.91
CA GLU A 215 -1.85 7.67 16.63
C GLU A 215 -1.13 8.69 15.78
N ASN A 216 -1.73 9.08 14.67
CA ASN A 216 -1.16 9.95 13.67
C ASN A 216 -1.82 11.34 13.70
N PHE A 217 -1.02 12.36 13.50
CA PHE A 217 -1.45 13.76 13.46
C PHE A 217 -1.03 14.34 12.13
N HIS A 218 -2.01 14.67 11.30
CA HIS A 218 -1.81 15.28 10.00
C HIS A 218 -2.13 16.77 10.03
N GLU A 219 -1.35 17.55 9.29
CA GLU A 219 -1.63 18.95 8.99
C GLU A 219 -1.59 19.14 7.48
N ASN A 220 -2.71 19.63 6.92
CA ASN A 220 -2.88 19.80 5.46
C ASN A 220 -2.59 18.51 4.65
N GLY A 221 -2.99 17.36 5.18
CA GLY A 221 -2.77 16.05 4.55
C GLY A 221 -1.34 15.50 4.65
N ILE A 222 -0.46 16.17 5.42
CA ILE A 222 0.93 15.72 5.63
C ILE A 222 1.07 15.23 7.07
N LEU A 223 1.58 14.01 7.24
CA LEU A 223 1.89 13.46 8.56
C LEU A 223 2.98 14.28 9.25
N LYS A 224 2.66 14.87 10.41
CA LYS A 224 3.58 15.69 11.21
C LYS A 224 4.10 14.98 12.45
N LYS A 225 3.29 14.13 13.05
CA LYS A 225 3.62 13.49 14.32
C LYS A 225 2.92 12.13 14.42
N THR A 226 3.65 11.15 14.92
CA THR A 226 3.12 9.84 15.32
C THR A 226 3.45 9.56 16.78
N ILE A 227 2.48 9.09 17.54
CA ILE A 227 2.67 8.67 18.93
C ILE A 227 2.41 7.17 19.02
N ALA A 228 3.39 6.43 19.50
CA ALA A 228 3.28 4.99 19.77
C ALA A 228 3.79 4.66 21.18
N PRO A 229 3.07 3.87 21.98
CA PRO A 229 1.78 3.28 21.66
C PRO A 229 0.63 4.27 21.73
N ALA A 230 -0.38 4.12 20.87
CA ALA A 230 -1.63 4.88 20.97
C ALA A 230 -2.41 4.48 22.22
N ILE A 231 -3.01 5.47 22.89
CA ILE A 231 -3.87 5.23 24.05
C ILE A 231 -5.27 4.89 23.55
N LEU A 232 -5.61 3.60 23.57
CA LEU A 232 -6.91 3.05 23.16
C LEU A 232 -7.44 2.10 24.23
N ASN A 233 -8.76 1.93 24.27
CA ASN A 233 -9.41 0.91 25.07
C ASN A 233 -8.99 -0.50 24.56
N ASP A 234 -8.75 -1.45 25.46
CA ASP A 234 -8.28 -2.79 25.11
C ASP A 234 -9.30 -3.57 24.27
N VAL A 235 -10.61 -3.36 24.48
CA VAL A 235 -11.66 -3.95 23.63
C VAL A 235 -11.48 -3.52 22.17
N ILE A 236 -11.22 -2.23 21.92
CA ILE A 236 -10.98 -1.71 20.57
C ILE A 236 -9.70 -2.30 19.99
N LYS A 237 -8.62 -2.37 20.79
CA LYS A 237 -7.34 -2.96 20.34
C LYS A 237 -7.50 -4.41 19.90
N ASP A 238 -8.23 -5.20 20.68
CA ASP A 238 -8.45 -6.62 20.40
C ASP A 238 -9.36 -6.83 19.19
N GLU A 239 -10.40 -5.99 19.04
CA GLU A 239 -11.24 -5.97 17.84
C GLU A 239 -10.43 -5.65 16.57
N LEU A 240 -9.58 -4.62 16.61
CA LEU A 240 -8.74 -4.24 15.48
C LEU A 240 -7.76 -5.34 15.10
N LYS A 241 -7.12 -5.99 16.08
CA LYS A 241 -6.23 -7.13 15.84
C LYS A 241 -6.97 -8.30 15.19
N LEU A 242 -8.18 -8.63 15.66
CA LEU A 242 -8.99 -9.71 15.10
C LEU A 242 -9.36 -9.42 13.64
N LYS A 243 -9.81 -8.20 13.34
CA LYS A 243 -10.16 -7.76 11.97
C LYS A 243 -8.93 -7.78 11.05
N THR A 244 -7.77 -7.35 11.56
CA THR A 244 -6.51 -7.37 10.81
C THR A 244 -6.07 -8.80 10.48
N LYS A 245 -6.18 -9.74 11.43
CA LYS A 245 -5.90 -11.16 11.15
C LYS A 245 -6.83 -11.71 10.07
N LYS A 246 -8.12 -11.41 10.15
CA LYS A 246 -9.11 -11.80 9.14
C LYS A 246 -8.81 -11.19 7.77
N LEU A 247 -8.33 -9.93 7.71
CA LEU A 247 -7.86 -9.30 6.48
C LEU A 247 -6.67 -10.07 5.89
N SER A 248 -5.71 -10.40 6.73
CA SER A 248 -4.53 -11.20 6.35
C SER A 248 -4.92 -12.57 5.79
N GLU A 249 -5.89 -13.25 6.39
CA GLU A 249 -6.42 -14.52 5.89
C GLU A 249 -7.13 -14.36 4.54
N ASN A 250 -8.00 -13.36 4.40
CA ASN A 250 -8.72 -13.07 3.15
C ASN A 250 -7.78 -12.75 1.97
N LEU A 251 -6.63 -12.14 2.25
CA LEU A 251 -5.60 -11.79 1.27
C LEU A 251 -4.56 -12.89 1.05
N ASN A 252 -4.60 -13.99 1.82
CA ASN A 252 -3.49 -14.94 1.91
C ASN A 252 -2.15 -14.23 2.06
N PHE A 253 -2.10 -13.32 3.05
CA PHE A 253 -1.06 -12.32 3.21
C PHE A 253 0.18 -12.89 3.90
N TYR A 254 1.34 -12.51 3.37
CA TYR A 254 2.66 -12.62 4.01
C TYR A 254 3.43 -11.32 3.78
N GLY A 255 4.18 -10.89 4.78
CA GLY A 255 4.93 -9.64 4.75
C GLY A 255 4.55 -8.70 5.87
N ILE A 256 4.61 -7.40 5.62
CA ILE A 256 4.22 -6.33 6.53
C ILE A 256 3.11 -5.50 5.87
N ILE A 257 2.07 -5.18 6.61
CA ILE A 257 0.98 -4.31 6.18
C ILE A 257 0.69 -3.27 7.27
N ALA A 258 0.42 -2.05 6.86
CA ALA A 258 -0.13 -1.00 7.69
C ALA A 258 -1.58 -0.73 7.28
N ILE A 259 -2.48 -0.60 8.26
CA ILE A 259 -3.88 -0.25 8.05
C ILE A 259 -4.14 1.04 8.80
N GLU A 260 -4.60 2.06 8.09
CA GLU A 260 -4.97 3.35 8.64
C GLU A 260 -6.47 3.42 8.91
N LEU A 261 -6.83 3.93 10.08
CA LEU A 261 -8.17 3.91 10.65
C LEU A 261 -8.49 5.29 11.24
N PHE A 262 -9.75 5.66 11.25
CA PHE A 262 -10.25 6.90 11.84
C PHE A 262 -11.63 6.71 12.45
#